data_6dd973ad0d6f555ed74d2b9f1a7f9060
#
_entry.id   6dd973ad0d6f555ed74d2b9f1a7f9060
#
_cell.length_a   1.000
_cell.length_b   1.000
_cell.length_c   1.000
_cell.angle_alpha   90.00
_cell.angle_beta   90.00
_cell.angle_gamma   90.00
#
_symmetry.space_group_name_H-M   'P 1'
#
loop_
_entity.id
_entity.type
_entity.pdbx_description
1 polymer ?
#
loop_
_entity_poly.entity_id
_entity_poly.type
_entity_poly.pdbx_seq_one_letter_code
_entity_poly.pdbx_strand_id
1 'polypeptide(L)'
;DTDTVEKMCRNLSRIMRYITNTAETTVTLREELDYVQKYLYCMKVRYQSSLNYSIDVDESLLDQPVPKLIIQPIVENAIKYGSDCEPPWTITISSTINQNSWQIDVTDTGPGFTEKAKEKINSDIMNAIRNPGMPALKINGLGTVNVFLRWKLFCKDDIIFRYGNTADSHGIVSIGRYFQTDAEEFEQA
;
A
#
# COMPACT_ATOMS: atom_id res chain seq x y z
N ASP A 1 -21.44 17.19 -15.18
CA ASP A 1 -22.08 17.25 -13.86
C ASP A 1 -21.19 18.10 -12.94
N THR A 2 -21.70 19.27 -12.55
CA THR A 2 -20.98 20.30 -11.79
C THR A 2 -20.54 19.77 -10.42
N ASP A 3 -21.36 18.94 -9.77
CA ASP A 3 -21.08 18.38 -8.45
C ASP A 3 -19.90 17.42 -8.47
N THR A 4 -19.79 16.61 -9.52
CA THR A 4 -18.63 15.70 -9.73
C THR A 4 -17.35 16.49 -9.92
N VAL A 5 -17.39 17.57 -10.72
CA VAL A 5 -16.22 18.44 -10.94
C VAL A 5 -15.79 19.13 -9.65
N GLU A 6 -16.73 19.69 -8.90
CA GLU A 6 -16.44 20.34 -7.61
C GLU A 6 -15.80 19.35 -6.62
N LYS A 7 -16.36 18.15 -6.47
CA LYS A 7 -15.84 17.11 -5.59
C LYS A 7 -14.44 16.66 -6.02
N MET A 8 -14.20 16.53 -7.33
CA MET A 8 -12.89 16.19 -7.88
C MET A 8 -11.85 17.28 -7.58
N CYS A 9 -12.16 18.56 -7.81
CA CYS A 9 -11.28 19.68 -7.48
C CYS A 9 -10.94 19.73 -5.99
N ARG A 10 -11.92 19.51 -5.14
CA ARG A 10 -11.75 19.47 -3.68
C ARG A 10 -10.83 18.31 -3.25
N ASN A 11 -11.02 17.12 -3.83
CA ASN A 11 -10.18 15.96 -3.56
C ASN A 11 -8.74 16.19 -4.05
N LEU A 12 -8.55 16.71 -5.25
CA LEU A 12 -7.22 17.05 -5.78
C LEU A 12 -6.49 18.06 -4.89
N SER A 13 -7.18 19.11 -4.40
CA SER A 13 -6.60 20.07 -3.47
C SER A 13 -6.14 19.42 -2.16
N ARG A 14 -6.91 18.46 -1.63
CA ARG A 14 -6.55 17.70 -0.42
C ARG A 14 -5.37 16.76 -0.66
N ILE A 15 -5.37 16.06 -1.80
CA ILE A 15 -4.27 15.22 -2.25
C ILE A 15 -2.98 16.03 -2.33
N MET A 16 -2.99 17.17 -3.01
CA MET A 16 -1.83 18.05 -3.14
C MET A 16 -1.32 18.53 -1.79
N ARG A 17 -2.21 18.96 -0.90
CA ARG A 17 -1.82 19.39 0.45
C ARG A 17 -1.19 18.27 1.26
N TYR A 18 -1.74 17.06 1.17
CA TYR A 18 -1.18 15.88 1.85
C TYR A 18 0.23 15.58 1.35
N ILE A 19 0.46 15.57 0.03
CA ILE A 19 1.78 15.29 -0.55
C ILE A 19 2.80 16.38 -0.19
N THR A 20 2.42 17.65 -0.26
CA THR A 20 3.34 18.79 -0.05
C THR A 20 3.68 19.06 1.42
N ASN A 21 2.91 18.54 2.37
CA ASN A 21 3.27 18.60 3.78
C ASN A 21 4.41 17.62 4.08
N THR A 22 5.65 18.09 4.03
CA THR A 22 6.87 17.30 4.27
C THR A 22 7.29 17.25 5.73
N ALA A 23 6.61 17.99 6.61
CA ALA A 23 6.94 18.05 8.04
C ALA A 23 6.63 16.73 8.77
N GLU A 24 5.63 15.99 8.29
CA GLU A 24 5.20 14.72 8.86
C GLU A 24 5.62 13.56 7.96
N THR A 25 6.45 12.67 8.47
CA THR A 25 6.90 11.45 7.79
C THR A 25 6.11 10.22 8.22
N THR A 26 5.45 10.31 9.38
CA THR A 26 4.58 9.28 9.97
C THR A 26 3.19 9.86 10.17
N VAL A 27 2.18 9.12 9.79
CA VAL A 27 0.76 9.48 9.90
C VAL A 27 -0.01 8.29 10.49
N THR A 28 -1.29 8.50 10.81
CA THR A 28 -2.16 7.38 11.17
C THR A 28 -2.62 6.61 9.92
N LEU A 29 -2.93 5.33 10.08
CA LEU A 29 -3.52 4.54 9.00
C LEU A 29 -4.82 5.18 8.48
N ARG A 30 -5.59 5.82 9.34
CA ARG A 30 -6.79 6.61 8.99
C ARG A 30 -6.49 7.70 7.98
N GLU A 31 -5.43 8.49 8.21
CA GLU A 31 -5.03 9.57 7.31
C GLU A 31 -4.53 9.05 5.97
N GLU A 32 -3.77 7.95 5.99
CA GLU A 32 -3.30 7.29 4.78
C GLU A 32 -4.46 6.72 3.94
N LEU A 33 -5.43 6.05 4.58
CA LEU A 33 -6.62 5.51 3.91
C LEU A 33 -7.55 6.63 3.40
N ASP A 34 -7.71 7.73 4.14
CA ASP A 34 -8.48 8.89 3.68
C ASP A 34 -7.87 9.52 2.43
N TYR A 35 -6.53 9.59 2.38
CA TYR A 35 -5.81 10.02 1.19
C TYR A 35 -6.02 9.06 0.01
N VAL A 36 -5.84 7.76 0.22
CA VAL A 36 -6.02 6.72 -0.79
C VAL A 36 -7.45 6.71 -1.32
N GLN A 37 -8.46 6.88 -0.46
CA GLN A 37 -9.86 6.95 -0.86
C GLN A 37 -10.13 8.13 -1.80
N LYS A 38 -9.54 9.30 -1.52
CA LYS A 38 -9.66 10.48 -2.41
C LYS A 38 -8.99 10.24 -3.76
N TYR A 39 -7.83 9.59 -3.75
CA TYR A 39 -7.13 9.20 -4.97
C TYR A 39 -7.97 8.22 -5.80
N LEU A 40 -8.47 7.14 -5.19
CA LEU A 40 -9.33 6.14 -5.84
C LEU A 40 -10.62 6.77 -6.39
N TYR A 41 -11.21 7.74 -5.67
CA TYR A 41 -12.34 8.49 -6.19
C TYR A 41 -12.00 9.24 -7.48
N CYS A 42 -10.86 9.94 -7.54
CA CYS A 42 -10.42 10.63 -8.76
C CYS A 42 -10.18 9.64 -9.90
N MET A 43 -9.59 8.47 -9.61
CA MET A 43 -9.40 7.41 -10.61
C MET A 43 -10.75 6.82 -11.07
N LYS A 44 -11.72 6.64 -10.16
CA LYS A 44 -13.09 6.19 -10.51
C LYS A 44 -13.79 7.19 -11.45
N VAL A 45 -13.64 8.49 -11.23
CA VAL A 45 -14.17 9.51 -12.15
C VAL A 45 -13.51 9.41 -13.53
N ARG A 46 -12.20 9.17 -13.57
CA ARG A 46 -11.44 9.01 -14.83
C ARG A 46 -11.82 7.74 -15.60
N TYR A 47 -11.90 6.60 -14.92
CA TYR A 47 -12.15 5.29 -15.54
C TYR A 47 -13.63 4.87 -15.54
N GLN A 48 -14.49 5.64 -14.88
CA GLN A 48 -15.95 5.43 -14.83
C GLN A 48 -16.34 4.02 -14.39
N SER A 49 -17.11 3.31 -15.22
CA SER A 49 -17.56 1.94 -14.94
C SER A 49 -16.43 0.89 -14.98
N SER A 50 -15.29 1.24 -15.57
CA SER A 50 -14.16 0.31 -15.70
C SER A 50 -13.41 0.04 -14.40
N LEU A 51 -13.44 0.96 -13.42
CA LEU A 51 -12.78 0.80 -12.14
C LEU A 51 -13.80 0.68 -11.01
N ASN A 52 -13.69 -0.37 -10.21
CA ASN A 52 -14.39 -0.49 -8.92
C ASN A 52 -13.34 -0.53 -7.80
N TYR A 53 -13.75 -0.12 -6.59
CA TYR A 53 -12.89 -0.27 -5.42
C TYR A 53 -13.70 -0.41 -4.15
N SER A 54 -13.13 -1.06 -3.14
CA SER A 54 -13.65 -1.15 -1.78
C SER A 54 -12.51 -0.99 -0.76
N ILE A 55 -12.83 -0.41 0.39
CA ILE A 55 -11.93 -0.28 1.53
C ILE A 55 -12.68 -0.83 2.73
N ASP A 56 -12.20 -1.95 3.28
CA ASP A 56 -12.76 -2.65 4.42
C ASP A 56 -11.62 -2.94 5.42
N VAL A 57 -11.34 -1.97 6.27
CA VAL A 57 -10.26 -1.99 7.26
C VAL A 57 -10.87 -1.86 8.65
N ASP A 58 -10.44 -2.75 9.56
CA ASP A 58 -10.90 -2.78 10.95
C ASP A 58 -10.60 -1.44 11.65
N GLU A 59 -11.61 -0.92 12.36
CA GLU A 59 -11.52 0.38 13.02
C GLU A 59 -10.41 0.44 14.08
N SER A 60 -10.09 -0.69 14.72
CA SER A 60 -9.03 -0.78 15.73
C SER A 60 -7.63 -0.52 15.17
N LEU A 61 -7.45 -0.64 13.84
CA LEU A 61 -6.18 -0.37 13.17
C LEU A 61 -6.02 1.08 12.73
N LEU A 62 -7.10 1.86 12.68
CA LEU A 62 -7.09 3.17 12.05
C LEU A 62 -6.13 4.16 12.73
N ASP A 63 -5.84 3.99 14.01
CA ASP A 63 -4.92 4.86 14.74
C ASP A 63 -3.48 4.31 14.78
N GLN A 64 -3.20 3.18 14.09
CA GLN A 64 -1.85 2.66 13.95
C GLN A 64 -0.97 3.64 13.16
N PRO A 65 0.26 3.92 13.66
CA PRO A 65 1.20 4.74 12.95
C PRO A 65 1.78 3.99 11.74
N VAL A 66 1.85 4.69 10.61
CA VAL A 66 2.41 4.17 9.36
C VAL A 66 3.25 5.26 8.66
N PRO A 67 4.24 4.91 7.85
CA PRO A 67 4.91 5.88 7.01
C PRO A 67 3.93 6.52 6.03
N LYS A 68 3.98 7.82 5.91
CA LYS A 68 3.16 8.58 4.96
C LYS A 68 3.38 8.09 3.52
N LEU A 69 2.33 7.97 2.72
CA LEU A 69 2.38 7.47 1.34
C LEU A 69 2.96 6.04 1.24
N ILE A 70 2.53 5.14 2.13
CA ILE A 70 2.95 3.74 2.11
C ILE A 70 1.99 2.85 1.31
N ILE A 71 0.69 3.11 1.37
CA ILE A 71 -0.35 2.34 0.67
C ILE A 71 -0.51 2.83 -0.77
N GLN A 72 -0.38 4.12 -1.02
CA GLN A 72 -0.60 4.70 -2.34
C GLN A 72 0.20 4.04 -3.47
N PRO A 73 1.51 3.79 -3.37
CA PRO A 73 2.27 3.17 -4.46
C PRO A 73 1.79 1.75 -4.78
N ILE A 74 1.24 1.04 -3.80
CA ILE A 74 0.65 -0.29 -4.00
C ILE A 74 -0.64 -0.15 -4.82
N VAL A 75 -1.51 0.80 -4.45
CA VAL A 75 -2.76 1.08 -5.17
C VAL A 75 -2.50 1.59 -6.59
N GLU A 76 -1.49 2.45 -6.78
CA GLU A 76 -1.08 2.91 -8.11
C GLU A 76 -0.64 1.74 -9.01
N ASN A 77 0.14 0.80 -8.46
CA ASN A 77 0.54 -0.41 -9.16
C ASN A 77 -0.68 -1.29 -9.49
N ALA A 78 -1.60 -1.48 -8.55
CA ALA A 78 -2.82 -2.25 -8.74
C ALA A 78 -3.69 -1.66 -9.87
N ILE A 79 -3.85 -0.33 -9.94
CA ILE A 79 -4.57 0.33 -11.04
C ILE A 79 -3.82 0.14 -12.36
N LYS A 80 -2.50 0.36 -12.37
CA LYS A 80 -1.67 0.27 -13.57
C LYS A 80 -1.73 -1.13 -14.20
N TYR A 81 -1.55 -2.17 -13.39
CA TYR A 81 -1.56 -3.55 -13.90
C TYR A 81 -2.96 -4.10 -14.08
N GLY A 82 -3.94 -3.67 -13.27
CA GLY A 82 -5.35 -3.99 -13.48
C GLY A 82 -5.86 -3.47 -14.81
N SER A 83 -5.43 -2.27 -15.22
CA SER A 83 -5.85 -1.65 -16.48
C SER A 83 -5.31 -2.33 -17.76
N ASP A 84 -4.40 -3.28 -17.60
CA ASP A 84 -3.92 -4.11 -18.73
C ASP A 84 -4.89 -5.29 -19.05
N CYS A 85 -5.93 -5.48 -18.23
CA CYS A 85 -6.97 -6.50 -18.41
C CYS A 85 -8.29 -5.90 -18.91
N GLU A 86 -9.22 -6.76 -19.32
CA GLU A 86 -10.58 -6.33 -19.65
C GLU A 86 -11.32 -5.78 -18.42
N PRO A 87 -12.00 -4.63 -18.56
CA PRO A 87 -12.78 -4.07 -17.45
C PRO A 87 -14.07 -4.90 -17.18
N PRO A 88 -14.65 -4.81 -15.98
CA PRO A 88 -14.27 -3.92 -14.88
C PRO A 88 -13.14 -4.47 -14.02
N TRP A 89 -12.21 -3.59 -13.61
CA TRP A 89 -11.17 -3.92 -12.62
C TRP A 89 -11.67 -3.57 -11.22
N THR A 90 -11.28 -4.37 -10.25
CA THR A 90 -11.63 -4.10 -8.84
C THR A 90 -10.36 -4.03 -8.01
N ILE A 91 -10.24 -3.00 -7.20
CA ILE A 91 -9.19 -2.83 -6.19
C ILE A 91 -9.84 -2.99 -4.83
N THR A 92 -9.34 -3.90 -4.02
CA THR A 92 -9.82 -4.10 -2.66
C THR A 92 -8.70 -3.84 -1.66
N ILE A 93 -8.96 -3.01 -0.67
CA ILE A 93 -8.08 -2.79 0.47
C ILE A 93 -8.80 -3.38 1.67
N SER A 94 -8.19 -4.36 2.30
CA SER A 94 -8.75 -5.03 3.46
C SER A 94 -7.72 -5.19 4.57
N SER A 95 -8.15 -5.52 5.76
CA SER A 95 -7.27 -5.82 6.88
C SER A 95 -7.50 -7.21 7.44
N THR A 96 -6.43 -7.77 8.00
CA THR A 96 -6.47 -8.98 8.78
C THR A 96 -5.77 -8.74 10.11
N ILE A 97 -6.43 -9.12 11.20
CA ILE A 97 -5.88 -9.06 12.56
C ILE A 97 -5.87 -10.46 13.11
N ASN A 98 -4.77 -10.85 13.73
CA ASN A 98 -4.68 -12.08 14.52
C ASN A 98 -4.02 -11.77 15.86
N GLN A 99 -3.81 -12.80 16.70
CA GLN A 99 -3.27 -12.61 18.06
C GLN A 99 -1.89 -11.94 18.09
N ASN A 100 -1.08 -12.11 17.05
CA ASN A 100 0.33 -11.69 17.04
C ASN A 100 0.65 -10.61 16.03
N SER A 101 -0.28 -10.26 15.15
CA SER A 101 0.00 -9.33 14.04
C SER A 101 -1.25 -8.73 13.41
N TRP A 102 -1.04 -7.66 12.68
CA TRP A 102 -2.02 -7.13 11.76
C TRP A 102 -1.39 -6.91 10.37
N GLN A 103 -2.21 -6.92 9.34
CA GLN A 103 -1.80 -6.59 7.99
C GLN A 103 -2.90 -5.90 7.21
N ILE A 104 -2.50 -5.11 6.24
CA ILE A 104 -3.34 -4.51 5.20
C ILE A 104 -3.01 -5.22 3.89
N ASP A 105 -4.02 -5.72 3.23
CA ASP A 105 -3.95 -6.36 1.93
C ASP A 105 -4.53 -5.45 0.87
N VAL A 106 -3.77 -5.22 -0.19
CA VAL A 106 -4.26 -4.56 -1.41
C VAL A 106 -4.29 -5.61 -2.50
N THR A 107 -5.48 -5.93 -2.98
CA THR A 107 -5.70 -6.88 -4.08
C THR A 107 -6.25 -6.16 -5.30
N ASP A 108 -5.91 -6.67 -6.47
CA ASP A 108 -6.48 -6.23 -7.74
C ASP A 108 -6.97 -7.43 -8.56
N THR A 109 -7.85 -7.20 -9.50
CA THR A 109 -8.34 -8.24 -10.43
C THR A 109 -7.52 -8.30 -11.73
N GLY A 110 -6.29 -7.79 -11.71
CA GLY A 110 -5.34 -7.85 -12.81
C GLY A 110 -4.74 -9.26 -13.00
N PRO A 111 -3.75 -9.39 -13.89
CA PRO A 111 -3.16 -10.68 -14.27
C PRO A 111 -2.23 -11.27 -13.20
N GLY A 112 -2.08 -10.57 -12.06
CA GLY A 112 -1.19 -10.98 -11.00
C GLY A 112 0.30 -10.83 -11.34
N PHE A 113 1.14 -11.39 -10.50
CA PHE A 113 2.59 -11.37 -10.67
C PHE A 113 3.05 -12.59 -11.46
N THR A 114 3.79 -12.37 -12.55
CA THR A 114 4.51 -13.44 -13.24
C THR A 114 5.72 -13.90 -12.40
N GLU A 115 6.20 -15.13 -12.57
CA GLU A 115 7.41 -15.62 -11.87
C GLU A 115 8.61 -14.71 -12.13
N LYS A 116 8.79 -14.26 -13.37
CA LYS A 116 9.85 -13.31 -13.74
C LYS A 116 9.75 -11.97 -12.98
N ALA A 117 8.52 -11.46 -12.77
CA ALA A 117 8.31 -10.25 -11.99
C ALA A 117 8.65 -10.48 -10.50
N LYS A 118 8.26 -11.62 -9.93
CA LYS A 118 8.61 -12.00 -8.55
C LYS A 118 10.12 -12.15 -8.36
N GLU A 119 10.80 -12.85 -9.27
CA GLU A 119 12.27 -13.00 -9.24
C GLU A 119 12.97 -11.64 -9.31
N LYS A 120 12.50 -10.74 -10.17
CA LYS A 120 13.04 -9.40 -10.28
C LYS A 120 12.85 -8.61 -8.98
N ILE A 121 11.64 -8.58 -8.41
CA ILE A 121 11.37 -7.88 -7.15
C ILE A 121 12.26 -8.44 -6.03
N ASN A 122 12.37 -9.77 -5.91
CA ASN A 122 13.26 -10.43 -4.94
C ASN A 122 14.71 -9.99 -5.10
N SER A 123 15.22 -10.01 -6.34
CA SER A 123 16.59 -9.58 -6.64
C SER A 123 16.82 -8.11 -6.27
N ASP A 124 15.87 -7.24 -6.62
CA ASP A 124 15.96 -5.80 -6.34
C ASP A 124 15.91 -5.53 -4.81
N ILE A 125 15.05 -6.23 -4.07
CA ILE A 125 15.00 -6.18 -2.60
C ILE A 125 16.33 -6.62 -1.99
N MET A 126 16.88 -7.76 -2.42
CA MET A 126 18.14 -8.29 -1.89
C MET A 126 19.31 -7.35 -2.19
N ASN A 127 19.34 -6.75 -3.40
CA ASN A 127 20.35 -5.76 -3.76
C ASN A 127 20.26 -4.50 -2.89
N ALA A 128 19.05 -4.02 -2.62
CA ALA A 128 18.82 -2.86 -1.79
C ALA A 128 19.21 -3.10 -0.31
N ILE A 129 18.99 -4.30 0.21
CA ILE A 129 19.43 -4.69 1.56
C ILE A 129 20.96 -4.75 1.65
N ARG A 130 21.62 -5.29 0.62
CA ARG A 130 23.10 -5.43 0.60
C ARG A 130 23.83 -4.11 0.40
N ASN A 131 23.21 -3.14 -0.26
CA ASN A 131 23.82 -1.86 -0.62
C ASN A 131 22.97 -0.67 -0.13
N PRO A 132 22.89 -0.42 1.18
CA PRO A 132 21.97 0.60 1.75
C PRO A 132 22.32 2.05 1.37
N GLY A 133 23.45 2.30 0.67
CA GLY A 133 23.87 3.62 0.21
C GLY A 133 23.58 3.94 -1.26
N MET A 134 23.08 2.98 -2.05
CA MET A 134 22.68 3.27 -3.43
C MET A 134 21.31 3.97 -3.45
N PRO A 135 21.20 5.14 -4.11
CA PRO A 135 19.89 5.76 -4.26
C PRO A 135 18.98 4.82 -5.04
N ALA A 136 17.92 4.35 -4.36
CA ALA A 136 16.82 3.58 -4.96
C ALA A 136 16.09 4.34 -6.12
N LEU A 137 16.62 5.51 -6.49
CA LEU A 137 16.03 6.54 -7.36
C LEU A 137 16.13 6.26 -8.87
N LYS A 138 16.73 5.15 -9.31
CA LYS A 138 16.99 4.96 -10.76
C LYS A 138 16.24 3.85 -11.47
N ILE A 139 15.22 3.24 -10.86
CA ILE A 139 14.63 2.06 -11.49
C ILE A 139 13.13 2.27 -11.72
N ASN A 140 12.73 2.38 -12.97
CA ASN A 140 11.33 2.24 -13.39
C ASN A 140 10.81 0.87 -12.94
N GLY A 141 9.79 0.84 -12.09
CA GLY A 141 9.21 -0.38 -11.53
C GLY A 141 9.45 -0.60 -10.03
N LEU A 142 9.96 0.40 -9.30
CA LEU A 142 10.35 0.30 -7.88
C LEU A 142 9.23 0.58 -6.86
N GLY A 143 7.99 0.73 -7.27
CA GLY A 143 6.92 0.99 -6.29
C GLY A 143 6.96 -0.02 -5.14
N THR A 144 6.96 -1.32 -5.46
CA THR A 144 6.97 -2.41 -4.49
C THR A 144 8.25 -2.47 -3.64
N VAL A 145 9.41 -2.27 -4.25
CA VAL A 145 10.71 -2.27 -3.53
C VAL A 145 10.82 -1.07 -2.60
N ASN A 146 10.40 0.11 -3.04
CA ASN A 146 10.37 1.30 -2.18
C ASN A 146 9.42 1.16 -1.00
N VAL A 147 8.25 0.56 -1.21
CA VAL A 147 7.32 0.23 -0.13
C VAL A 147 8.01 -0.70 0.87
N PHE A 148 8.64 -1.79 0.40
CA PHE A 148 9.39 -2.71 1.25
C PHE A 148 10.47 -1.98 2.08
N LEU A 149 11.34 -1.20 1.46
CA LEU A 149 12.42 -0.52 2.15
C LEU A 149 11.92 0.46 3.22
N ARG A 150 10.92 1.26 2.88
CA ARG A 150 10.33 2.22 3.82
C ARG A 150 9.60 1.51 4.96
N TRP A 151 8.88 0.44 4.66
CA TRP A 151 8.20 -0.37 5.65
C TRP A 151 9.20 -1.10 6.56
N LYS A 152 10.28 -1.66 6.00
CA LYS A 152 11.37 -2.29 6.77
C LYS A 152 12.08 -1.30 7.70
N LEU A 153 12.36 -0.09 7.23
CA LEU A 153 12.97 0.95 8.06
C LEU A 153 12.06 1.36 9.22
N PHE A 154 10.75 1.39 8.99
CA PHE A 154 9.76 1.76 10.00
C PHE A 154 9.50 0.65 11.02
N CYS A 155 9.27 -0.57 10.57
CA CYS A 155 8.91 -1.71 11.43
C CYS A 155 10.12 -2.46 11.98
N LYS A 156 11.33 -2.24 11.45
CA LYS A 156 12.55 -2.98 11.77
C LYS A 156 12.37 -4.50 11.57
N ASP A 157 12.40 -5.29 12.66
CA ASP A 157 12.31 -6.75 12.59
C ASP A 157 10.87 -7.28 12.66
N ASP A 158 9.91 -6.43 13.06
CA ASP A 158 8.50 -6.81 13.18
C ASP A 158 7.72 -6.73 11.85
N ILE A 159 8.44 -6.72 10.73
CA ILE A 159 7.85 -6.49 9.40
C ILE A 159 7.06 -7.70 8.88
N ILE A 160 5.85 -7.43 8.36
CA ILE A 160 5.16 -8.28 7.41
C ILE A 160 5.15 -7.56 6.07
N PHE A 161 5.73 -8.19 5.06
CA PHE A 161 5.70 -7.72 3.68
C PHE A 161 5.62 -8.92 2.76
N ARG A 162 4.54 -9.02 2.00
CA ARG A 162 4.29 -10.13 1.08
C ARG A 162 3.76 -9.57 -0.24
N TYR A 163 4.06 -10.25 -1.32
CA TYR A 163 3.47 -9.99 -2.63
C TYR A 163 3.37 -11.31 -3.39
N GLY A 164 2.37 -11.42 -4.22
CA GLY A 164 2.09 -12.65 -4.96
C GLY A 164 0.72 -12.63 -5.58
N ASN A 165 0.16 -13.82 -5.73
CA ASN A 165 -1.13 -13.99 -6.36
C ASN A 165 -2.11 -14.62 -5.37
N THR A 166 -3.37 -14.22 -5.47
CA THR A 166 -4.51 -14.88 -4.82
C THR A 166 -4.75 -16.27 -5.43
N ALA A 167 -5.65 -17.04 -4.84
CA ALA A 167 -6.08 -18.33 -5.39
C ALA A 167 -6.64 -18.21 -6.83
N ASP A 168 -7.25 -17.06 -7.15
CA ASP A 168 -7.79 -16.75 -8.48
C ASP A 168 -6.74 -16.14 -9.43
N SER A 169 -5.45 -16.20 -9.06
CA SER A 169 -4.32 -15.67 -9.83
C SER A 169 -4.27 -14.14 -9.96
N HIS A 170 -5.01 -13.41 -9.15
CA HIS A 170 -4.98 -11.95 -9.08
C HIS A 170 -3.86 -11.42 -8.19
N GLY A 171 -3.42 -10.18 -8.44
CA GLY A 171 -2.36 -9.57 -7.65
C GLY A 171 -2.75 -9.29 -6.20
N ILE A 172 -1.81 -9.51 -5.28
CA ILE A 172 -1.92 -9.13 -3.87
C ILE A 172 -0.60 -8.61 -3.35
N VAL A 173 -0.65 -7.50 -2.63
CA VAL A 173 0.47 -6.99 -1.83
C VAL A 173 -0.02 -6.76 -0.41
N SER A 174 0.70 -7.33 0.57
CA SER A 174 0.38 -7.22 1.98
C SER A 174 1.49 -6.47 2.72
N ILE A 175 1.11 -5.49 3.51
CA ILE A 175 1.98 -4.80 4.47
C ILE A 175 1.38 -4.92 5.87
N GLY A 176 2.21 -5.14 6.87
CA GLY A 176 1.76 -5.29 8.24
C GLY A 176 2.94 -5.44 9.20
N ARG A 177 2.63 -5.65 10.46
CA ARG A 177 3.65 -5.88 11.47
C ARG A 177 3.19 -6.85 12.54
N TYR A 178 4.16 -7.50 13.16
CA TYR A 178 3.94 -8.25 14.39
C TYR A 178 3.73 -7.28 15.56
N PHE A 179 2.86 -7.63 16.49
CA PHE A 179 2.77 -6.92 17.77
C PHE A 179 4.06 -7.18 18.54
N GLN A 180 4.61 -6.14 19.14
CA GLN A 180 5.73 -6.32 20.05
C GLN A 180 5.24 -7.14 21.23
N THR A 181 5.82 -8.30 21.44
CA THR A 181 5.66 -9.04 22.69
C THR A 181 6.44 -8.25 23.73
N ASP A 182 5.78 -7.77 24.76
CA ASP A 182 6.43 -7.15 25.92
C ASP A 182 7.38 -8.18 26.54
N ALA A 183 8.65 -8.09 26.16
CA ALA A 183 9.71 -8.96 26.68
C ALA A 183 10.18 -8.53 28.09
N GLU A 184 9.46 -7.62 28.75
CA GLU A 184 9.87 -7.04 30.04
C GLU A 184 9.24 -7.68 31.30
N GLU A 185 8.44 -8.76 31.18
CA GLU A 185 7.87 -9.40 32.38
C GLU A 185 8.70 -10.56 32.97
N PHE A 186 9.88 -10.87 32.43
CA PHE A 186 10.67 -12.03 32.92
C PHE A 186 11.97 -11.71 33.67
N GLU A 187 12.27 -10.46 34.01
CA GLU A 187 13.48 -10.13 34.80
C GLU A 187 13.23 -9.71 36.26
N GLN A 188 12.02 -9.89 36.78
CA GLN A 188 11.73 -9.69 38.22
C GLN A 188 10.94 -10.88 38.82
N ALA A 189 11.55 -12.03 38.88
CA ALA A 189 11.07 -13.14 39.75
C ALA A 189 12.27 -13.89 40.34
#